data_33df4a1bf02142ff9445e22587681b68
#
_entry.id   33df4a1bf02142ff9445e22587681b68
#
_cell.length_a   1.000
_cell.length_b   1.000
_cell.length_c   1.000
_cell.angle_alpha   90.00
_cell.angle_beta   90.00
_cell.angle_gamma   90.00
#
_symmetry.space_group_name_H-M   'P 1'
#
loop_
_entity.id
_entity.type
_entity.pdbx_description
1 polymer ?
#
loop_
_entity_poly.entity_id
_entity_poly.type
_entity_poly.pdbx_seq_one_letter_code
_entity_poly.pdbx_strand_id
1 'polypeptide(L)'
;MVNVAPTLLCVHAHPDDEALFTAGISSHYGDLGYRVVLITCTNGQLGLDDHGRPGSDPLHNVEVTRATRAAELQRAAIVAGFSRVVTLGYDDSGMRGWPQNDSPDAFMNADVGCVARTLAAVMDEVDVSVVVTYDENGFYGHPDHVTANVVTRAAMELAASPKRLYYPIAPKAVLEEFVAGAKAKGVFLPAWILEADHGVSDDTVSTTMDVRAFAKRKHQAIATHVSQVDNADLVTMDEELFTLLFGIEYYQLAWSRDVTSGDETDLFGGL
;
A
#
# COMPACT_ATOMS: atom_id res chain seq x y z
N MET A 1 12.57 20.12 -25.34
CA MET A 1 12.06 19.89 -23.97
C MET A 1 12.45 18.48 -23.60
N VAL A 2 13.17 18.26 -22.52
CA VAL A 2 13.43 16.90 -22.01
C VAL A 2 12.07 16.36 -21.54
N ASN A 3 11.60 15.29 -22.15
CA ASN A 3 10.36 14.65 -21.72
C ASN A 3 10.66 14.02 -20.35
N VAL A 4 10.26 14.66 -19.26
CA VAL A 4 10.41 14.09 -17.91
C VAL A 4 9.40 12.97 -17.80
N ALA A 5 9.86 11.79 -17.44
CA ALA A 5 8.98 10.64 -17.26
C ALA A 5 7.94 10.95 -16.16
N PRO A 6 6.66 10.61 -16.36
CA PRO A 6 5.63 10.79 -15.34
C PRO A 6 6.00 10.08 -14.03
N THR A 7 5.54 10.61 -12.89
CA THR A 7 5.85 10.05 -11.58
C THR A 7 4.61 9.51 -10.90
N LEU A 8 4.67 8.23 -10.49
CA LEU A 8 3.75 7.58 -9.57
C LEU A 8 4.31 7.66 -8.15
N LEU A 9 3.52 8.11 -7.20
CA LEU A 9 3.84 8.06 -5.77
C LEU A 9 2.86 7.16 -5.05
N CYS A 10 3.39 6.14 -4.35
CA CYS A 10 2.61 5.33 -3.43
C CYS A 10 2.93 5.74 -2.00
N VAL A 11 1.90 6.02 -1.19
CA VAL A 11 2.03 6.38 0.23
C VAL A 11 1.40 5.27 1.05
N HIS A 12 2.24 4.53 1.77
CA HIS A 12 1.84 3.39 2.59
C HIS A 12 2.22 3.57 4.05
N ALA A 13 1.49 2.91 4.94
CA ALA A 13 1.68 3.01 6.38
C ALA A 13 2.88 2.18 6.85
N HIS A 14 2.97 0.92 6.44
CA HIS A 14 3.95 -0.04 6.97
C HIS A 14 4.84 -0.65 5.88
N PRO A 15 6.03 -1.13 6.24
CA PRO A 15 6.79 -2.05 5.38
C PRO A 15 6.01 -3.35 5.16
N ASP A 16 5.64 -3.68 3.95
CA ASP A 16 4.88 -4.77 3.34
C ASP A 16 3.60 -4.33 2.60
N ASP A 17 3.02 -3.20 2.97
CA ASP A 17 1.84 -2.66 2.29
C ASP A 17 2.11 -2.40 0.80
N GLU A 18 3.31 -1.93 0.45
CA GLU A 18 3.69 -1.69 -0.95
C GLU A 18 3.63 -2.96 -1.78
N ALA A 19 3.98 -4.10 -1.17
CA ALA A 19 3.95 -5.39 -1.82
C ALA A 19 2.51 -5.90 -2.00
N LEU A 20 1.65 -5.70 -1.01
CA LEU A 20 0.26 -6.14 -1.01
C LEU A 20 -0.62 -5.30 -1.92
N PHE A 21 -0.53 -3.96 -1.83
CA PHE A 21 -1.50 -3.06 -2.45
C PHE A 21 -1.06 -2.51 -3.81
N THR A 22 0.25 -2.33 -4.06
CA THR A 22 0.70 -1.56 -5.24
C THR A 22 1.84 -2.18 -6.04
N ALA A 23 2.36 -3.37 -5.66
CA ALA A 23 3.49 -3.98 -6.38
C ALA A 23 3.17 -4.33 -7.84
N GLY A 24 1.92 -4.57 -8.19
CA GLY A 24 1.50 -4.78 -9.56
C GLY A 24 1.67 -3.52 -10.42
N ILE A 25 1.02 -2.42 -10.02
CA ILE A 25 1.13 -1.15 -10.75
C ILE A 25 2.52 -0.55 -10.69
N SER A 26 3.24 -0.66 -9.56
CA SER A 26 4.61 -0.14 -9.46
C SER A 26 5.55 -0.86 -10.42
N SER A 27 5.42 -2.18 -10.57
CA SER A 27 6.14 -2.96 -11.56
C SER A 27 5.75 -2.57 -12.99
N HIS A 28 4.46 -2.39 -13.25
CA HIS A 28 3.93 -2.01 -14.57
C HIS A 28 4.49 -0.65 -15.01
N TYR A 29 4.30 0.39 -14.21
CA TYR A 29 4.78 1.74 -14.56
C TYR A 29 6.30 1.84 -14.55
N GLY A 30 6.99 1.11 -13.65
CA GLY A 30 8.44 1.01 -13.65
C GLY A 30 9.00 0.46 -14.96
N ASP A 31 8.41 -0.61 -15.50
CA ASP A 31 8.80 -1.19 -16.80
C ASP A 31 8.48 -0.28 -18.00
N LEU A 32 7.48 0.59 -17.87
CA LEU A 32 7.20 1.65 -18.85
C LEU A 32 8.18 2.83 -18.76
N GLY A 33 9.11 2.80 -17.81
CA GLY A 33 10.09 3.88 -17.61
C GLY A 33 9.58 5.07 -16.81
N TYR A 34 8.45 4.93 -16.12
CA TYR A 34 7.95 5.96 -15.22
C TYR A 34 8.80 5.99 -13.95
N ARG A 35 8.86 7.15 -13.32
CA ARG A 35 9.45 7.24 -11.98
C ARG A 35 8.43 6.75 -10.96
N VAL A 36 8.78 5.71 -10.21
CA VAL A 36 7.90 5.15 -9.17
C VAL A 36 8.56 5.38 -7.80
N VAL A 37 7.85 6.08 -6.92
CA VAL A 37 8.35 6.49 -5.60
C VAL A 37 7.46 5.89 -4.53
N LEU A 38 8.08 5.38 -3.47
CA LEU A 38 7.39 4.88 -2.28
C LEU A 38 7.64 5.81 -1.11
N ILE A 39 6.60 6.18 -0.39
CA ILE A 39 6.68 6.70 0.97
C ILE A 39 6.09 5.66 1.92
N THR A 40 6.87 5.28 2.94
CA THR A 40 6.41 4.45 4.05
C THR A 40 6.38 5.31 5.31
N CYS A 41 5.22 5.41 5.96
CA CYS A 41 5.02 6.37 7.06
C CYS A 41 5.63 5.91 8.36
N THR A 42 5.52 4.63 8.69
CA THR A 42 6.00 4.07 9.96
C THR A 42 7.18 3.11 9.78
N ASN A 43 7.79 2.77 10.89
CA ASN A 43 8.85 1.76 10.93
C ASN A 43 8.30 0.32 10.99
N GLY A 44 6.98 0.14 11.20
CA GLY A 44 6.32 -1.15 11.31
C GLY A 44 6.85 -2.02 12.46
N GLN A 45 7.39 -1.41 13.50
CA GLN A 45 8.07 -2.12 14.61
C GLN A 45 7.13 -2.95 15.49
N LEU A 46 5.81 -2.84 15.28
CA LEU A 46 4.81 -3.65 16.00
C LEU A 46 4.31 -4.86 15.18
N GLY A 47 4.84 -5.08 13.99
CA GLY A 47 4.66 -6.33 13.27
C GLY A 47 5.28 -7.52 14.00
N LEU A 48 5.35 -8.68 13.36
CA LEU A 48 5.91 -9.89 13.99
C LEU A 48 7.43 -9.77 14.19
N ASP A 49 7.91 -10.16 15.38
CA ASP A 49 9.34 -10.25 15.68
C ASP A 49 9.94 -11.60 15.19
N ASP A 50 11.24 -11.82 15.42
CA ASP A 50 11.98 -13.03 15.04
C ASP A 50 11.51 -14.31 15.75
N HIS A 51 10.60 -14.19 16.71
CA HIS A 51 9.92 -15.30 17.39
C HIS A 51 8.42 -15.40 16.99
N GLY A 52 7.97 -14.62 16.01
CA GLY A 52 6.58 -14.57 15.57
C GLY A 52 5.63 -13.92 16.58
N ARG A 53 6.14 -13.05 17.46
CA ARG A 53 5.32 -12.36 18.46
C ARG A 53 4.87 -11.00 17.93
N PRO A 54 3.59 -10.67 18.02
CA PRO A 54 3.09 -9.34 17.63
C PRO A 54 3.49 -8.26 18.65
N GLY A 55 3.44 -7.01 18.25
CA GLY A 55 3.77 -5.86 19.10
C GLY A 55 2.93 -5.72 20.37
N SER A 56 1.81 -6.43 20.48
CA SER A 56 1.03 -6.52 21.72
C SER A 56 1.60 -7.49 22.75
N ASP A 57 2.55 -8.35 22.37
CA ASP A 57 3.20 -9.29 23.30
C ASP A 57 4.26 -8.55 24.13
N PRO A 58 4.26 -8.68 25.49
CA PRO A 58 5.25 -8.02 26.36
C PRO A 58 6.72 -8.43 26.11
N LEU A 59 6.95 -9.55 25.43
CA LEU A 59 8.28 -10.05 25.08
C LEU A 59 8.69 -9.70 23.64
N HIS A 60 7.86 -8.95 22.93
CA HIS A 60 8.14 -8.50 21.58
C HIS A 60 9.41 -7.64 21.50
N ASN A 61 10.25 -7.89 20.48
CA ASN A 61 11.50 -7.17 20.30
C ASN A 61 11.37 -6.06 19.24
N VAL A 62 10.95 -4.89 19.66
CA VAL A 62 10.72 -3.69 18.83
C VAL A 62 11.94 -3.36 17.94
N GLU A 63 13.16 -3.37 18.51
CA GLU A 63 14.36 -2.93 17.76
C GLU A 63 14.76 -3.94 16.68
N VAL A 64 14.66 -5.24 16.97
CA VAL A 64 14.92 -6.29 15.97
C VAL A 64 13.88 -6.22 14.87
N THR A 65 12.60 -6.09 15.22
CA THR A 65 11.51 -6.00 14.24
C THR A 65 11.70 -4.79 13.33
N ARG A 66 11.97 -3.61 13.87
CA ARG A 66 12.26 -2.38 13.12
C ARG A 66 13.39 -2.59 12.10
N ALA A 67 14.52 -3.11 12.56
CA ALA A 67 15.69 -3.33 11.70
C ALA A 67 15.43 -4.35 10.60
N THR A 68 14.75 -5.45 10.94
CA THR A 68 14.41 -6.52 9.99
C THR A 68 13.47 -6.00 8.91
N ARG A 69 12.36 -5.35 9.31
CA ARG A 69 11.36 -4.84 8.36
C ARG A 69 11.92 -3.72 7.48
N ALA A 70 12.80 -2.87 8.00
CA ALA A 70 13.48 -1.86 7.19
C ALA A 70 14.34 -2.50 6.07
N ALA A 71 15.06 -3.59 6.38
CA ALA A 71 15.84 -4.30 5.38
C ALA A 71 14.98 -5.07 4.37
N GLU A 72 13.86 -5.62 4.80
CA GLU A 72 12.85 -6.28 3.94
C GLU A 72 12.24 -5.27 2.97
N LEU A 73 11.78 -4.11 3.45
CA LEU A 73 11.22 -3.02 2.65
C LEU A 73 12.16 -2.62 1.50
N GLN A 74 13.46 -2.41 1.77
CA GLN A 74 14.40 -2.01 0.73
C GLN A 74 14.51 -3.07 -0.38
N ARG A 75 14.51 -4.35 -0.02
CA ARG A 75 14.57 -5.45 -0.99
C ARG A 75 13.26 -5.59 -1.77
N ALA A 76 12.12 -5.53 -1.08
CA ALA A 76 10.79 -5.63 -1.69
C ALA A 76 10.54 -4.49 -2.67
N ALA A 77 10.91 -3.26 -2.31
CA ALA A 77 10.79 -2.10 -3.17
C ALA A 77 11.57 -2.25 -4.50
N ILE A 78 12.78 -2.82 -4.45
CA ILE A 78 13.56 -3.12 -5.66
C ILE A 78 12.83 -4.14 -6.54
N VAL A 79 12.32 -5.22 -5.94
CA VAL A 79 11.57 -6.25 -6.67
C VAL A 79 10.31 -5.66 -7.30
N ALA A 80 9.58 -4.83 -6.58
CA ALA A 80 8.34 -4.18 -7.04
C ALA A 80 8.57 -3.03 -8.04
N GLY A 81 9.82 -2.65 -8.32
CA GLY A 81 10.14 -1.64 -9.33
C GLY A 81 10.11 -0.19 -8.83
N PHE A 82 10.12 0.05 -7.52
CA PHE A 82 10.29 1.40 -6.97
C PHE A 82 11.71 1.91 -7.21
N SER A 83 11.80 3.12 -7.74
CA SER A 83 13.10 3.79 -8.01
C SER A 83 13.62 4.58 -6.80
N ARG A 84 12.76 4.88 -5.84
CA ARG A 84 13.09 5.61 -4.60
C ARG A 84 12.16 5.19 -3.47
N VAL A 85 12.72 5.04 -2.28
CA VAL A 85 11.98 4.83 -1.03
C VAL A 85 12.27 5.99 -0.09
N VAL A 86 11.22 6.55 0.50
CA VAL A 86 11.27 7.58 1.54
C VAL A 86 10.58 7.02 2.78
N THR A 87 11.24 7.00 3.92
CA THR A 87 10.65 6.60 5.20
C THR A 87 10.44 7.84 6.06
N LEU A 88 9.23 8.03 6.60
CA LEU A 88 8.95 9.16 7.49
C LEU A 88 9.42 8.89 8.92
N GLY A 89 9.52 7.60 9.30
CA GLY A 89 10.12 7.14 10.53
C GLY A 89 9.25 7.28 11.78
N TYR A 90 7.93 7.46 11.62
CA TYR A 90 7.00 7.40 12.73
C TYR A 90 6.93 6.00 13.34
N ASP A 91 6.52 5.93 14.59
CA ASP A 91 6.22 4.66 15.22
C ASP A 91 4.86 4.13 14.75
N ASP A 92 4.82 2.81 14.50
CA ASP A 92 3.61 2.06 14.25
C ASP A 92 2.66 2.20 15.44
N SER A 93 1.40 2.48 15.17
CA SER A 93 0.38 2.68 16.22
C SER A 93 -0.18 1.36 16.75
N GLY A 94 0.02 0.27 16.04
CA GLY A 94 -0.64 -1.01 16.28
C GLY A 94 -2.13 -0.98 15.95
N MET A 95 -2.80 -2.09 16.21
CA MET A 95 -4.23 -2.21 15.99
C MET A 95 -5.01 -1.36 16.99
N ARG A 96 -6.23 -0.96 16.60
CA ARG A 96 -7.11 -0.18 17.47
C ARG A 96 -7.31 -0.85 18.81
N GLY A 97 -7.10 -0.09 19.89
CA GLY A 97 -7.22 -0.56 21.28
C GLY A 97 -5.94 -1.14 21.86
N TRP A 98 -4.84 -1.18 21.11
CA TRP A 98 -3.54 -1.54 21.69
C TRP A 98 -2.98 -0.40 22.55
N PRO A 99 -2.17 -0.70 23.59
CA PRO A 99 -1.58 0.32 24.45
C PRO A 99 -0.74 1.36 23.70
N GLN A 100 -0.15 0.97 22.58
CA GLN A 100 0.67 1.82 21.74
C GLN A 100 -0.11 2.96 21.08
N ASN A 101 -1.45 2.86 21.00
CA ASN A 101 -2.28 3.95 20.49
C ASN A 101 -2.16 5.23 21.35
N ASP A 102 -1.80 5.11 22.62
CA ASP A 102 -1.63 6.25 23.53
C ASP A 102 -0.22 6.89 23.44
N SER A 103 0.69 6.32 22.65
CA SER A 103 2.04 6.86 22.48
C SER A 103 2.01 8.18 21.70
N PRO A 104 2.68 9.25 22.16
CA PRO A 104 2.77 10.49 21.39
C PRO A 104 3.57 10.35 20.10
N ASP A 105 4.43 9.33 20.00
CA ASP A 105 5.26 9.06 18.81
C ASP A 105 4.54 8.16 17.80
N ALA A 106 3.39 7.59 18.15
CA ALA A 106 2.57 6.78 17.25
C ALA A 106 2.05 7.63 16.06
N PHE A 107 2.10 7.09 14.87
CA PHE A 107 1.73 7.81 13.65
C PHE A 107 0.30 8.34 13.69
N MET A 108 -0.64 7.61 14.28
CA MET A 108 -2.03 8.07 14.42
C MET A 108 -2.17 9.35 15.24
N ASN A 109 -1.19 9.70 16.07
CA ASN A 109 -1.16 10.90 16.92
C ASN A 109 -0.30 12.03 16.33
N ALA A 110 0.28 11.84 15.14
CA ALA A 110 1.12 12.83 14.49
C ALA A 110 0.32 14.09 14.10
N ASP A 111 0.97 15.25 14.12
CA ASP A 111 0.38 16.49 13.62
C ASP A 111 0.16 16.41 12.11
N VAL A 112 -1.11 16.33 11.71
CA VAL A 112 -1.53 16.16 10.30
C VAL A 112 -0.93 17.25 9.41
N GLY A 113 -0.90 18.51 9.88
CA GLY A 113 -0.37 19.62 9.09
C GLY A 113 1.14 19.51 8.88
N CYS A 114 1.88 19.02 9.88
CA CYS A 114 3.32 18.80 9.76
C CYS A 114 3.63 17.68 8.75
N VAL A 115 2.96 16.53 8.88
CA VAL A 115 3.13 15.40 7.97
C VAL A 115 2.74 15.78 6.55
N ALA A 116 1.60 16.47 6.38
CA ALA A 116 1.11 16.91 5.07
C ALA A 116 2.11 17.83 4.35
N ARG A 117 2.74 18.77 5.06
CA ARG A 117 3.80 19.63 4.47
C ARG A 117 5.01 18.81 4.03
N THR A 118 5.40 17.82 4.80
CA THR A 118 6.51 16.90 4.44
C THR A 118 6.18 16.11 3.18
N LEU A 119 4.97 15.53 3.11
CA LEU A 119 4.51 14.81 1.93
C LEU A 119 4.42 15.73 0.70
N ALA A 120 3.85 16.93 0.84
CA ALA A 120 3.73 17.90 -0.24
C ALA A 120 5.10 18.31 -0.80
N ALA A 121 6.09 18.51 0.07
CA ALA A 121 7.44 18.82 -0.35
C ALA A 121 8.07 17.67 -1.18
N VAL A 122 7.86 16.42 -0.78
CA VAL A 122 8.30 15.27 -1.58
C VAL A 122 7.54 15.18 -2.90
N MET A 123 6.21 15.40 -2.90
CA MET A 123 5.38 15.40 -4.11
C MET A 123 5.91 16.39 -5.15
N ASP A 124 6.20 17.62 -4.73
CA ASP A 124 6.70 18.67 -5.62
C ASP A 124 8.17 18.44 -6.02
N GLU A 125 9.01 17.91 -5.12
CA GLU A 125 10.40 17.54 -5.43
C GLU A 125 10.49 16.53 -6.58
N VAL A 126 9.59 15.53 -6.59
CA VAL A 126 9.60 14.48 -7.60
C VAL A 126 8.70 14.76 -8.81
N ASP A 127 8.01 15.88 -8.83
CA ASP A 127 7.03 16.27 -9.86
C ASP A 127 5.99 15.16 -10.07
N VAL A 128 5.28 14.81 -8.98
CA VAL A 128 4.34 13.68 -8.99
C VAL A 128 3.10 14.00 -9.84
N SER A 129 2.66 13.05 -10.65
CA SER A 129 1.41 13.16 -11.42
C SER A 129 0.27 12.39 -10.77
N VAL A 130 0.53 11.16 -10.32
CA VAL A 130 -0.46 10.26 -9.71
C VAL A 130 0.01 9.83 -8.34
N VAL A 131 -0.90 9.92 -7.37
CA VAL A 131 -0.70 9.46 -6.00
C VAL A 131 -1.63 8.29 -5.71
N VAL A 132 -1.14 7.28 -4.99
CA VAL A 132 -1.94 6.15 -4.50
C VAL A 132 -1.76 6.04 -2.99
N THR A 133 -2.86 5.94 -2.25
CA THR A 133 -2.90 5.64 -0.81
C THR A 133 -4.22 4.93 -0.47
N TYR A 134 -4.44 4.54 0.78
CA TYR A 134 -5.68 3.86 1.20
C TYR A 134 -6.91 4.78 1.10
N ASP A 135 -8.10 4.16 1.15
CA ASP A 135 -9.38 4.86 1.31
C ASP A 135 -9.53 5.47 2.72
N GLU A 136 -10.64 6.14 2.97
CA GLU A 136 -10.94 6.81 4.25
C GLU A 136 -11.03 5.84 5.44
N ASN A 137 -11.33 4.57 5.18
CA ASN A 137 -11.39 3.52 6.20
C ASN A 137 -10.02 2.85 6.41
N GLY A 138 -8.99 3.20 5.62
CA GLY A 138 -7.68 2.57 5.68
C GLY A 138 -7.72 1.09 5.25
N PHE A 139 -8.56 0.76 4.28
CA PHE A 139 -8.85 -0.56 3.76
C PHE A 139 -9.50 -1.49 4.80
N TYR A 140 -8.86 -1.84 5.90
CA TYR A 140 -9.38 -2.71 6.98
C TYR A 140 -9.42 -2.03 8.37
N GLY A 141 -9.28 -0.72 8.42
CA GLY A 141 -9.47 0.05 9.64
C GLY A 141 -8.22 0.16 10.53
N HIS A 142 -7.03 -0.17 10.02
CA HIS A 142 -5.79 0.09 10.76
C HIS A 142 -5.62 1.59 11.01
N PRO A 143 -5.33 2.05 12.26
CA PRO A 143 -5.20 3.47 12.57
C PRO A 143 -4.21 4.20 11.66
N ASP A 144 -3.07 3.59 11.35
CA ASP A 144 -2.03 4.18 10.51
C ASP A 144 -2.44 4.28 9.04
N HIS A 145 -3.23 3.34 8.53
CA HIS A 145 -3.78 3.43 7.16
C HIS A 145 -4.75 4.60 7.04
N VAL A 146 -5.63 4.78 8.05
CA VAL A 146 -6.54 5.92 8.12
C VAL A 146 -5.75 7.23 8.20
N THR A 147 -4.71 7.28 9.02
CA THR A 147 -3.83 8.46 9.15
C THR A 147 -3.09 8.73 7.83
N ALA A 148 -2.56 7.71 7.15
CA ALA A 148 -1.91 7.86 5.85
C ALA A 148 -2.86 8.46 4.80
N ASN A 149 -4.14 8.05 4.77
CA ASN A 149 -5.16 8.70 3.94
C ASN A 149 -5.31 10.18 4.29
N VAL A 150 -5.54 10.49 5.57
CA VAL A 150 -5.80 11.87 6.04
C VAL A 150 -4.64 12.81 5.69
N VAL A 151 -3.40 12.40 5.98
CA VAL A 151 -2.21 13.24 5.71
C VAL A 151 -1.92 13.37 4.22
N THR A 152 -2.18 12.32 3.43
CA THR A 152 -1.98 12.35 1.97
C THR A 152 -3.00 13.29 1.32
N ARG A 153 -4.27 13.22 1.70
CA ARG A 153 -5.30 14.16 1.21
C ARG A 153 -4.95 15.61 1.55
N ALA A 154 -4.52 15.85 2.79
CA ALA A 154 -4.07 17.19 3.18
C ALA A 154 -2.83 17.65 2.37
N ALA A 155 -1.91 16.74 2.05
CA ALA A 155 -0.76 17.06 1.21
C ALA A 155 -1.15 17.38 -0.25
N MET A 156 -2.16 16.68 -0.81
CA MET A 156 -2.68 16.97 -2.16
C MET A 156 -3.19 18.39 -2.32
N GLU A 157 -3.74 18.99 -1.26
CA GLU A 157 -4.21 20.39 -1.26
C GLU A 157 -3.05 21.41 -1.17
N LEU A 158 -1.90 21.00 -0.63
CA LEU A 158 -0.71 21.84 -0.45
C LEU A 158 0.24 21.78 -1.64
N ALA A 159 0.39 20.61 -2.25
CA ALA A 159 1.32 20.38 -3.35
C ALA A 159 0.79 20.91 -4.69
N ALA A 160 1.71 21.37 -5.55
CA ALA A 160 1.37 21.89 -6.86
C ALA A 160 1.36 20.83 -7.96
N SER A 161 2.19 19.81 -7.84
CA SER A 161 2.43 18.82 -8.90
C SER A 161 1.33 17.76 -9.08
N PRO A 162 0.67 17.19 -8.02
CA PRO A 162 -0.26 16.09 -8.18
C PRO A 162 -1.46 16.43 -9.06
N LYS A 163 -1.83 15.48 -9.91
CA LYS A 163 -2.99 15.54 -10.81
C LYS A 163 -4.15 14.69 -10.33
N ARG A 164 -3.86 13.47 -9.81
CA ARG A 164 -4.87 12.50 -9.38
C ARG A 164 -4.44 11.80 -8.10
N LEU A 165 -5.45 11.41 -7.31
CA LEU A 165 -5.33 10.53 -6.16
C LEU A 165 -6.24 9.32 -6.37
N TYR A 166 -5.67 8.14 -6.20
CA TYR A 166 -6.40 6.87 -6.27
C TYR A 166 -6.30 6.09 -4.96
N TYR A 167 -7.33 5.31 -4.69
CA TYR A 167 -7.38 4.32 -3.62
C TYR A 167 -7.40 2.92 -4.22
N PRO A 168 -6.49 1.99 -3.83
CA PRO A 168 -6.69 0.58 -4.10
C PRO A 168 -7.91 0.10 -3.33
N ILE A 169 -8.79 -0.62 -4.02
CA ILE A 169 -10.05 -1.10 -3.47
C ILE A 169 -10.28 -2.57 -3.81
N ALA A 170 -11.10 -3.25 -3.03
CA ALA A 170 -11.60 -4.59 -3.34
C ALA A 170 -13.10 -4.51 -3.66
N PRO A 171 -13.52 -4.65 -4.92
CA PRO A 171 -14.93 -4.72 -5.26
C PRO A 171 -15.58 -5.92 -4.57
N LYS A 172 -16.78 -5.75 -4.03
CA LYS A 172 -17.43 -6.77 -3.20
C LYS A 172 -17.63 -8.10 -3.94
N ALA A 173 -18.10 -8.04 -5.19
CA ALA A 173 -18.28 -9.25 -6.00
C ALA A 173 -16.96 -9.98 -6.25
N VAL A 174 -15.87 -9.24 -6.51
CA VAL A 174 -14.53 -9.81 -6.72
C VAL A 174 -14.01 -10.45 -5.42
N LEU A 175 -14.19 -9.79 -4.28
CA LEU A 175 -13.77 -10.32 -2.99
C LEU A 175 -14.53 -11.61 -2.62
N GLU A 176 -15.84 -11.64 -2.85
CA GLU A 176 -16.67 -12.84 -2.64
C GLU A 176 -16.22 -14.01 -3.54
N GLU A 177 -15.94 -13.75 -4.81
CA GLU A 177 -15.41 -14.75 -5.75
C GLU A 177 -14.00 -15.23 -5.35
N PHE A 178 -13.13 -14.30 -4.92
CA PHE A 178 -11.80 -14.59 -4.40
C PHE A 178 -11.86 -15.55 -3.20
N VAL A 179 -12.67 -15.22 -2.18
CA VAL A 179 -12.83 -16.05 -0.98
C VAL A 179 -13.41 -17.42 -1.32
N ALA A 180 -14.40 -17.46 -2.20
CA ALA A 180 -15.01 -18.74 -2.64
C ALA A 180 -14.00 -19.60 -3.43
N GLY A 181 -13.21 -19.00 -4.32
CA GLY A 181 -12.19 -19.65 -5.12
C GLY A 181 -11.05 -20.24 -4.26
N ALA A 182 -10.55 -19.45 -3.30
CA ALA A 182 -9.53 -19.88 -2.35
C ALA A 182 -10.02 -21.07 -1.51
N LYS A 183 -11.24 -20.97 -0.97
CA LYS A 183 -11.88 -22.05 -0.20
C LYS A 183 -12.05 -23.33 -1.02
N ALA A 184 -12.48 -23.23 -2.27
CA ALA A 184 -12.66 -24.38 -3.15
C ALA A 184 -11.33 -25.11 -3.44
N LYS A 185 -10.23 -24.40 -3.42
CA LYS A 185 -8.87 -24.93 -3.62
C LYS A 185 -8.15 -25.31 -2.32
N GLY A 186 -8.80 -25.17 -1.16
CA GLY A 186 -8.21 -25.47 0.16
C GLY A 186 -7.12 -24.50 0.58
N VAL A 187 -7.10 -23.29 0.02
CA VAL A 187 -6.16 -22.23 0.40
C VAL A 187 -6.72 -21.50 1.62
N PHE A 188 -5.88 -21.38 2.65
CA PHE A 188 -6.18 -20.52 3.79
C PHE A 188 -5.88 -19.07 3.42
N LEU A 189 -6.82 -18.18 3.67
CA LEU A 189 -6.61 -16.75 3.52
C LEU A 189 -6.31 -16.13 4.90
N PRO A 190 -5.45 -15.10 4.95
CA PRO A 190 -5.22 -14.34 6.17
C PRO A 190 -6.51 -13.85 6.82
N ALA A 191 -6.55 -13.85 8.16
CA ALA A 191 -7.74 -13.46 8.91
C ALA A 191 -8.24 -12.05 8.54
N TRP A 192 -7.33 -11.12 8.26
CA TRP A 192 -7.67 -9.76 7.85
C TRP A 192 -8.44 -9.69 6.51
N ILE A 193 -8.30 -10.71 5.63
CA ILE A 193 -9.13 -10.82 4.40
C ILE A 193 -10.53 -11.35 4.73
N LEU A 194 -10.61 -12.29 5.69
CA LEU A 194 -11.85 -13.02 5.98
C LEU A 194 -12.76 -12.30 6.97
N GLU A 195 -12.20 -11.56 7.92
CA GLU A 195 -12.91 -11.02 9.09
C GLU A 195 -13.42 -9.60 8.87
N ALA A 196 -12.87 -8.88 7.90
CA ALA A 196 -13.25 -7.51 7.67
C ALA A 196 -14.21 -7.38 6.48
N ASP A 197 -15.21 -6.53 6.61
CA ASP A 197 -16.09 -6.11 5.50
C ASP A 197 -15.35 -5.05 4.66
N HIS A 198 -14.33 -5.51 3.93
CA HIS A 198 -13.47 -4.64 3.10
C HIS A 198 -14.05 -4.37 1.73
N GLY A 199 -15.07 -5.14 1.34
CA GLY A 199 -15.68 -5.02 0.03
C GLY A 199 -16.39 -3.68 -0.13
N VAL A 200 -16.02 -2.93 -1.16
CA VAL A 200 -16.73 -1.72 -1.59
C VAL A 200 -17.73 -2.03 -2.70
N SER A 201 -18.69 -1.14 -2.92
CA SER A 201 -19.63 -1.30 -4.03
C SER A 201 -18.88 -1.31 -5.38
N ASP A 202 -19.27 -2.23 -6.28
CA ASP A 202 -18.60 -2.42 -7.57
C ASP A 202 -18.65 -1.16 -8.46
N ASP A 203 -19.63 -0.28 -8.25
CA ASP A 203 -19.78 0.99 -8.96
C ASP A 203 -18.77 2.07 -8.52
N THR A 204 -18.01 1.83 -7.46
CA THR A 204 -16.92 2.73 -7.03
C THR A 204 -15.64 2.53 -7.83
N VAL A 205 -15.53 1.44 -8.59
CA VAL A 205 -14.36 1.17 -9.44
C VAL A 205 -14.30 2.20 -10.56
N SER A 206 -13.23 2.98 -10.60
CA SER A 206 -12.96 3.92 -11.69
C SER A 206 -11.91 3.40 -12.67
N THR A 207 -11.00 2.55 -12.20
CA THR A 207 -9.89 2.04 -13.01
C THR A 207 -9.57 0.60 -12.62
N THR A 208 -9.44 -0.25 -13.63
CA THR A 208 -9.05 -1.66 -13.49
C THR A 208 -7.72 -1.89 -14.17
N MET A 209 -6.70 -2.25 -13.41
CA MET A 209 -5.35 -2.48 -13.90
C MET A 209 -5.08 -3.98 -14.09
N ASP A 210 -4.86 -4.41 -15.32
CA ASP A 210 -4.39 -5.78 -15.60
C ASP A 210 -2.87 -5.86 -15.35
N VAL A 211 -2.52 -6.42 -14.19
CA VAL A 211 -1.13 -6.59 -13.75
C VAL A 211 -0.69 -8.06 -13.75
N ARG A 212 -1.39 -8.95 -14.47
CA ARG A 212 -1.05 -10.38 -14.55
C ARG A 212 0.37 -10.63 -15.01
N ALA A 213 0.89 -9.82 -15.92
CA ALA A 213 2.29 -9.90 -16.34
C ALA A 213 3.30 -9.63 -15.21
N PHE A 214 2.86 -8.98 -14.14
CA PHE A 214 3.67 -8.59 -12.97
C PHE A 214 3.31 -9.37 -11.70
N ALA A 215 2.35 -10.29 -11.76
CA ALA A 215 1.92 -11.08 -10.61
C ALA A 215 3.08 -11.82 -9.93
N LYS A 216 4.02 -12.34 -10.71
CA LYS A 216 5.23 -12.98 -10.18
C LYS A 216 6.12 -12.00 -9.39
N ARG A 217 6.29 -10.77 -9.86
CA ARG A 217 7.04 -9.74 -9.10
C ARG A 217 6.31 -9.37 -7.81
N LYS A 218 4.99 -9.20 -7.87
CA LYS A 218 4.16 -8.94 -6.70
C LYS A 218 4.30 -10.07 -5.67
N HIS A 219 4.19 -11.32 -6.11
CA HIS A 219 4.39 -12.49 -5.27
C HIS A 219 5.79 -12.52 -4.61
N GLN A 220 6.83 -12.23 -5.40
CA GLN A 220 8.22 -12.14 -4.89
C GLN A 220 8.41 -10.98 -3.91
N ALA A 221 7.76 -9.83 -4.14
CA ALA A 221 7.81 -8.69 -3.21
C ALA A 221 7.20 -9.07 -1.85
N ILE A 222 6.02 -9.70 -1.85
CA ILE A 222 5.39 -10.23 -0.62
C ILE A 222 6.32 -11.23 0.08
N ALA A 223 6.90 -12.18 -0.67
CA ALA A 223 7.81 -13.18 -0.13
C ALA A 223 9.12 -12.59 0.44
N THR A 224 9.45 -11.34 0.12
CA THR A 224 10.62 -10.65 0.67
C THR A 224 10.41 -10.23 2.13
N HIS A 225 9.17 -10.03 2.56
CA HIS A 225 8.80 -9.71 3.95
C HIS A 225 8.69 -10.98 4.79
N VAL A 226 9.80 -11.69 4.90
CA VAL A 226 9.91 -13.02 5.53
C VAL A 226 9.49 -13.01 7.00
N SER A 227 9.72 -11.90 7.70
CA SER A 227 9.35 -11.77 9.12
C SER A 227 7.83 -11.74 9.33
N GLN A 228 7.06 -11.34 8.32
CA GLN A 228 5.60 -11.19 8.41
C GLN A 228 4.91 -12.50 7.96
N VAL A 229 5.02 -13.54 8.80
CA VAL A 229 4.50 -14.89 8.51
C VAL A 229 2.98 -14.97 8.36
N ASP A 230 2.25 -13.92 8.76
CA ASP A 230 0.81 -13.81 8.50
C ASP A 230 0.48 -13.82 7.00
N ASN A 231 1.45 -13.50 6.15
CA ASN A 231 1.35 -13.60 4.70
C ASN A 231 1.87 -14.94 4.13
N ALA A 232 2.24 -15.91 4.97
CA ALA A 232 2.85 -17.17 4.52
C ALA A 232 1.94 -17.96 3.55
N ASP A 233 0.62 -17.91 3.73
CA ASP A 233 -0.32 -18.58 2.84
C ASP A 233 -0.30 -17.96 1.44
N LEU A 234 -0.11 -16.63 1.34
CA LEU A 234 0.06 -15.95 0.06
C LEU A 234 1.39 -16.32 -0.60
N VAL A 235 2.45 -16.42 0.19
CA VAL A 235 3.80 -16.77 -0.28
C VAL A 235 3.88 -18.21 -0.77
N THR A 236 3.16 -19.13 -0.13
CA THR A 236 3.14 -20.56 -0.51
C THR A 236 2.16 -20.89 -1.62
N MET A 237 1.34 -19.93 -2.05
CA MET A 237 0.40 -20.10 -3.15
C MET A 237 1.13 -20.35 -4.46
N ASP A 238 0.63 -21.28 -5.29
CA ASP A 238 1.20 -21.49 -6.61
C ASP A 238 1.02 -20.26 -7.51
N GLU A 239 1.94 -20.08 -8.47
CA GLU A 239 2.00 -18.88 -9.32
C GLU A 239 0.72 -18.69 -10.16
N GLU A 240 0.08 -19.76 -10.61
CA GLU A 240 -1.13 -19.67 -11.43
C GLU A 240 -2.30 -19.17 -10.58
N LEU A 241 -2.48 -19.73 -9.39
CA LEU A 241 -3.52 -19.31 -8.45
C LEU A 241 -3.26 -17.87 -7.97
N PHE A 242 -2.01 -17.53 -7.63
CA PHE A 242 -1.67 -16.16 -7.24
C PHE A 242 -2.00 -15.17 -8.36
N THR A 243 -1.64 -15.50 -9.61
CA THR A 243 -1.94 -14.64 -10.77
C THR A 243 -3.44 -14.49 -10.99
N LEU A 244 -4.21 -15.55 -10.80
CA LEU A 244 -5.67 -15.50 -10.90
C LEU A 244 -6.29 -14.55 -9.87
N LEU A 245 -5.78 -14.58 -8.64
CA LEU A 245 -6.35 -13.86 -7.50
C LEU A 245 -5.84 -12.42 -7.40
N PHE A 246 -4.58 -12.16 -7.74
CA PHE A 246 -3.91 -10.87 -7.54
C PHE A 246 -3.42 -10.20 -8.84
N GLY A 247 -3.74 -10.79 -9.99
CA GLY A 247 -3.33 -10.26 -11.30
C GLY A 247 -4.18 -9.10 -11.82
N ILE A 248 -5.25 -8.72 -11.11
CA ILE A 248 -6.05 -7.54 -11.39
C ILE A 248 -6.06 -6.67 -10.14
N GLU A 249 -5.76 -5.39 -10.30
CA GLU A 249 -5.84 -4.39 -9.24
C GLU A 249 -6.93 -3.37 -9.58
N TYR A 250 -7.76 -3.04 -8.58
CA TYR A 250 -8.91 -2.14 -8.74
C TYR A 250 -8.67 -0.85 -7.98
N TYR A 251 -9.04 0.26 -8.61
CA TYR A 251 -8.80 1.59 -8.06
C TYR A 251 -10.04 2.46 -8.15
N GLN A 252 -10.22 3.29 -7.12
CA GLN A 252 -11.17 4.39 -7.07
C GLN A 252 -10.43 5.70 -7.30
N LEU A 253 -10.86 6.52 -8.28
CA LEU A 253 -10.41 7.90 -8.39
C LEU A 253 -11.04 8.73 -7.28
N ALA A 254 -10.23 9.09 -6.28
CA ALA A 254 -10.69 9.81 -5.10
C ALA A 254 -10.63 11.33 -5.25
N TRP A 255 -9.67 11.82 -6.06
CA TRP A 255 -9.51 13.24 -6.32
C TRP A 255 -8.81 13.46 -7.66
N SER A 256 -9.20 14.52 -8.38
CA SER A 256 -8.56 14.98 -9.59
C SER A 256 -8.50 16.50 -9.62
N ARG A 257 -7.37 17.04 -10.05
CA ARG A 257 -7.20 18.50 -10.25
C ARG A 257 -8.01 18.99 -11.44
N ASP A 258 -8.07 18.19 -12.48
CA ASP A 258 -8.82 18.48 -13.71
C ASP A 258 -10.12 17.66 -13.72
N VAL A 259 -11.20 18.24 -14.24
CA VAL A 259 -12.55 17.59 -14.28
C VAL A 259 -12.59 16.53 -15.40
N THR A 260 -11.62 15.66 -15.47
CA THR A 260 -11.64 14.53 -16.39
C THR A 260 -11.98 13.26 -15.65
N SER A 261 -12.88 12.44 -16.21
CA SER A 261 -13.05 11.06 -15.75
C SER A 261 -11.71 10.36 -15.89
N GLY A 262 -11.31 9.56 -14.87
CA GLY A 262 -10.16 8.68 -14.99
C GLY A 262 -10.31 7.74 -16.21
N ASP A 263 -9.20 7.24 -16.73
CA ASP A 263 -9.23 6.16 -17.71
C ASP A 263 -9.58 4.86 -16.98
N GLU A 264 -10.46 4.06 -17.56
CA GLU A 264 -10.93 2.81 -16.94
C GLU A 264 -9.82 1.75 -16.84
N THR A 265 -8.70 1.94 -17.55
CA THR A 265 -7.61 0.94 -17.66
C THR A 265 -6.20 1.49 -17.41
N ASP A 266 -6.07 2.80 -17.13
CA ASP A 266 -4.77 3.45 -16.90
C ASP A 266 -4.89 4.60 -15.89
N LEU A 267 -4.12 4.57 -14.79
CA LEU A 267 -4.11 5.63 -13.78
C LEU A 267 -3.62 6.99 -14.35
N PHE A 268 -2.82 6.96 -15.40
CA PHE A 268 -2.29 8.15 -16.09
C PHE A 268 -3.08 8.52 -17.36
N GLY A 269 -4.07 7.74 -17.73
CA GLY A 269 -4.83 7.96 -18.95
C GLY A 269 -5.36 9.38 -19.06
N GLY A 270 -5.02 10.09 -20.16
CA GLY A 270 -5.44 11.47 -20.39
C GLY A 270 -4.67 12.56 -19.60
N LEU A 271 -3.55 12.26 -18.91
CA LEU A 271 -2.66 13.25 -18.28
C LEU A 271 -1.59 13.77 -19.23
#